data_aaa1229d585dbea10a5e5c9043abc38a
#
_entry.id   aaa1229d585dbea10a5e5c9043abc38a
#
_cell.length_a   1.000
_cell.length_b   1.000
_cell.length_c   1.000
_cell.angle_alpha   90.00
_cell.angle_beta   90.00
_cell.angle_gamma   90.00
#
_symmetry.space_group_name_H-M   'P 1'
#
loop_
_entity.id
_entity.type
_entity.pdbx_description
1 polymer ?
#
loop_
_entity_poly.entity_id
_entity_poly.type
_entity_poly.pdbx_seq_one_letter_code
_entity_poly.pdbx_strand_id
1 'polypeptide(L)'
;MNNYIELIQFLKMKNITTNKLNLIFATHNQNKIEEIKNYIPNEINLLSLDDINFKSQIKETGNSFYENALIKARHISIKYGIDCFSDDSGLEVDCLDGEPGIFSARYAGKPYNSEKNIDFLLDKIKSSKSRDASFKTCIVLIHNNDEKIFEGKVQGQILFKRKGVKGFGYDSIFRPKGFESSFAEISLAEKNKISHRGIATRKLVKYLINNFH
;
A
#
# COMPACT_ATOMS: atom_id res chain seq x y z
N MET A 1 -23.11 14.81 7.66
CA MET A 1 -23.50 15.65 6.50
C MET A 1 -22.53 16.83 6.29
N ASN A 2 -22.09 17.54 7.33
CA ASN A 2 -21.14 18.68 7.17
C ASN A 2 -19.82 18.31 6.50
N ASN A 3 -19.15 17.22 6.91
CA ASN A 3 -17.82 16.88 6.40
C ASN A 3 -17.78 16.57 4.88
N TYR A 4 -18.85 16.01 4.32
CA TYR A 4 -18.96 15.78 2.87
C TYR A 4 -19.07 17.10 2.10
N ILE A 5 -19.93 18.01 2.56
CA ILE A 5 -20.12 19.33 1.94
C ILE A 5 -18.83 20.15 2.01
N GLU A 6 -18.17 20.15 3.16
CA GLU A 6 -16.87 20.82 3.35
C GLU A 6 -15.81 20.26 2.42
N LEU A 7 -15.75 18.93 2.27
CA LEU A 7 -14.82 18.28 1.34
C LEU A 7 -15.10 18.70 -0.11
N ILE A 8 -16.36 18.67 -0.56
CA ILE A 8 -16.71 19.06 -1.94
C ILE A 8 -16.38 20.54 -2.19
N GLN A 9 -16.64 21.43 -1.25
CA GLN A 9 -16.25 22.83 -1.34
C GLN A 9 -14.72 22.99 -1.42
N PHE A 10 -13.98 22.25 -0.62
CA PHE A 10 -12.51 22.24 -0.63
C PHE A 10 -11.95 21.73 -1.96
N LEU A 11 -12.49 20.64 -2.51
CA LEU A 11 -12.09 20.09 -3.80
C LEU A 11 -12.37 21.09 -4.94
N LYS A 12 -13.50 21.78 -4.92
CA LYS A 12 -13.82 22.85 -5.88
C LYS A 12 -12.82 24.02 -5.80
N MET A 13 -12.43 24.44 -4.60
CA MET A 13 -11.43 25.49 -4.41
C MET A 13 -10.05 25.08 -4.96
N LYS A 14 -9.73 23.78 -4.95
CA LYS A 14 -8.50 23.22 -5.51
C LYS A 14 -8.57 22.94 -7.01
N ASN A 15 -9.65 23.33 -7.70
CA ASN A 15 -9.91 22.99 -9.11
C ASN A 15 -9.90 21.49 -9.40
N ILE A 16 -10.16 20.67 -8.41
CA ILE A 16 -10.32 19.23 -8.61
C ILE A 16 -11.71 19.00 -9.19
N THR A 17 -11.75 18.40 -10.39
CA THR A 17 -13.00 18.24 -11.14
C THR A 17 -14.00 17.40 -10.37
N THR A 18 -15.23 17.90 -10.23
CA THR A 18 -16.36 17.18 -9.59
C THR A 18 -17.14 16.31 -10.59
N ASN A 19 -16.76 16.35 -11.88
CA ASN A 19 -17.43 15.58 -12.94
C ASN A 19 -16.91 14.13 -13.06
N LYS A 20 -15.90 13.78 -12.28
CA LYS A 20 -15.37 12.42 -12.17
C LYS A 20 -15.76 11.82 -10.85
N LEU A 21 -15.78 10.51 -10.79
CA LEU A 21 -15.96 9.79 -9.53
C LEU A 21 -14.75 10.05 -8.62
N ASN A 22 -14.98 10.54 -7.42
CA ASN A 22 -13.91 10.74 -6.44
C ASN A 22 -13.73 9.46 -5.61
N LEU A 23 -12.51 8.94 -5.60
CA LEU A 23 -12.11 7.78 -4.82
C LEU A 23 -10.91 8.14 -3.94
N ILE A 24 -11.08 8.04 -2.63
CA ILE A 24 -10.01 8.38 -1.69
C ILE A 24 -9.12 7.14 -1.46
N PHE A 25 -7.81 7.31 -1.60
CA PHE A 25 -6.83 6.37 -1.10
C PHE A 25 -6.34 6.81 0.28
N ALA A 26 -6.79 6.13 1.34
CA ALA A 26 -6.49 6.49 2.74
C ALA A 26 -5.03 6.20 3.10
N THR A 27 -4.13 6.96 2.53
CA THR A 27 -2.68 6.87 2.80
C THR A 27 -1.99 8.23 2.72
N HIS A 28 -0.97 8.43 3.57
CA HIS A 28 0.01 9.53 3.46
C HIS A 28 1.29 9.08 2.73
N ASN A 29 1.40 7.78 2.38
CA ASN A 29 2.61 7.25 1.75
C ASN A 29 2.63 7.53 0.25
N GLN A 30 3.41 8.55 -0.15
CA GLN A 30 3.54 8.98 -1.54
C GLN A 30 4.04 7.86 -2.47
N ASN A 31 4.94 6.99 -2.00
CA ASN A 31 5.41 5.86 -2.80
C ASN A 31 4.28 4.88 -3.15
N LYS A 32 3.34 4.65 -2.22
CA LYS A 32 2.16 3.81 -2.49
C LYS A 32 1.23 4.46 -3.52
N ILE A 33 1.05 5.79 -3.44
CA ILE A 33 0.26 6.55 -4.41
C ILE A 33 0.87 6.44 -5.80
N GLU A 34 2.20 6.65 -5.92
CA GLU A 34 2.92 6.52 -7.19
C GLU A 34 2.82 5.12 -7.81
N GLU A 35 2.83 4.07 -7.01
CA GLU A 35 2.67 2.71 -7.48
C GLU A 35 1.26 2.41 -8.04
N ILE A 36 0.23 3.11 -7.53
CA ILE A 36 -1.17 2.82 -7.87
C ILE A 36 -1.72 3.76 -8.94
N LYS A 37 -1.36 5.04 -8.93
CA LYS A 37 -2.03 6.08 -9.73
C LYS A 37 -2.14 5.77 -11.23
N ASN A 38 -1.14 5.11 -11.80
CA ASN A 38 -1.11 4.78 -13.23
C ASN A 38 -2.03 3.62 -13.62
N TYR A 39 -2.66 2.95 -12.65
CA TYR A 39 -3.64 1.89 -12.90
C TYR A 39 -5.07 2.38 -12.81
N ILE A 40 -5.30 3.51 -12.11
CA ILE A 40 -6.65 4.04 -11.91
C ILE A 40 -7.19 4.60 -13.23
N PRO A 41 -8.41 4.21 -13.64
CA PRO A 41 -9.06 4.74 -14.82
C PRO A 41 -9.16 6.28 -14.81
N ASN A 42 -9.09 6.89 -15.99
CA ASN A 42 -9.15 8.35 -16.13
C ASN A 42 -10.47 8.97 -15.68
N GLU A 43 -11.52 8.18 -15.61
CA GLU A 43 -12.87 8.55 -15.14
C GLU A 43 -12.92 8.72 -13.62
N ILE A 44 -11.91 8.20 -12.90
CA ILE A 44 -11.81 8.24 -11.45
C ILE A 44 -10.77 9.28 -11.03
N ASN A 45 -11.16 10.15 -10.12
CA ASN A 45 -10.29 11.07 -9.43
C ASN A 45 -9.70 10.35 -8.19
N LEU A 46 -8.46 9.92 -8.28
CA LEU A 46 -7.77 9.35 -7.13
C LEU A 46 -7.28 10.49 -6.22
N LEU A 47 -7.76 10.51 -4.99
CA LEU A 47 -7.42 11.50 -3.98
C LEU A 47 -6.64 10.83 -2.84
N SER A 48 -5.53 11.41 -2.44
CA SER A 48 -4.79 11.01 -1.24
C SER A 48 -5.36 11.69 0.01
N LEU A 49 -4.87 11.30 1.20
CA LEU A 49 -5.19 12.00 2.44
C LEU A 49 -4.69 13.45 2.44
N ASP A 50 -3.57 13.73 1.76
CA ASP A 50 -3.03 15.08 1.62
C ASP A 50 -3.89 15.94 0.70
N ASP A 51 -4.45 15.37 -0.38
CA ASP A 51 -5.35 16.06 -1.30
C ASP A 51 -6.65 16.52 -0.61
N ILE A 52 -7.12 15.80 0.38
CA ILE A 52 -8.30 16.14 1.18
C ILE A 52 -7.94 16.89 2.49
N ASN A 53 -6.69 17.32 2.64
CA ASN A 53 -6.15 18.00 3.81
C ASN A 53 -6.37 17.25 5.15
N PHE A 54 -6.39 15.93 5.10
CA PHE A 54 -6.46 15.11 6.30
C PHE A 54 -5.04 14.87 6.84
N LYS A 55 -4.69 15.53 7.97
CA LYS A 55 -3.33 15.50 8.54
C LYS A 55 -3.13 14.49 9.67
N SER A 56 -4.23 13.99 10.23
CA SER A 56 -4.16 13.08 11.38
C SER A 56 -3.65 11.70 10.97
N GLN A 57 -2.91 11.06 11.85
CA GLN A 57 -2.57 9.65 11.69
C GLN A 57 -3.73 8.77 12.15
N ILE A 58 -4.10 7.80 11.34
CA ILE A 58 -5.05 6.75 11.71
C ILE A 58 -4.26 5.63 12.40
N LYS A 59 -4.62 5.32 13.65
CA LYS A 59 -3.95 4.26 14.41
C LYS A 59 -4.30 2.89 13.81
N GLU A 60 -3.29 2.14 13.42
CA GLU A 60 -3.41 0.77 12.96
C GLU A 60 -3.30 -0.16 14.18
N THR A 61 -4.44 -0.62 14.67
CA THR A 61 -4.57 -1.48 15.87
C THR A 61 -4.97 -2.91 15.53
N GLY A 62 -5.05 -3.23 14.25
CA GLY A 62 -5.41 -4.57 13.77
C GLY A 62 -4.24 -5.55 13.88
N ASN A 63 -4.58 -6.83 13.88
CA ASN A 63 -3.64 -7.96 13.96
C ASN A 63 -3.35 -8.59 12.58
N SER A 64 -3.88 -8.01 11.51
CA SER A 64 -3.68 -8.45 10.14
C SER A 64 -3.60 -7.27 9.18
N PHE A 65 -3.06 -7.51 7.96
CA PHE A 65 -3.08 -6.51 6.89
C PHE A 65 -4.52 -6.09 6.54
N TYR A 66 -5.45 -7.04 6.54
CA TYR A 66 -6.86 -6.77 6.31
C TYR A 66 -7.44 -5.81 7.35
N GLU A 67 -7.27 -6.12 8.64
CA GLU A 67 -7.82 -5.28 9.71
C GLU A 67 -7.24 -3.85 9.68
N ASN A 68 -5.93 -3.70 9.46
CA ASN A 68 -5.31 -2.38 9.36
C ASN A 68 -5.79 -1.60 8.14
N ALA A 69 -5.93 -2.25 6.98
CA ALA A 69 -6.50 -1.62 5.79
C ALA A 69 -7.97 -1.21 6.05
N LEU A 70 -8.77 -2.09 6.65
CA LEU A 70 -10.17 -1.83 6.96
C LEU A 70 -10.36 -0.64 7.90
N ILE A 71 -9.57 -0.57 8.98
CA ILE A 71 -9.60 0.55 9.94
C ILE A 71 -9.38 1.88 9.20
N LYS A 72 -8.40 1.95 8.32
CA LYS A 72 -8.10 3.18 7.57
C LYS A 72 -9.21 3.54 6.58
N ALA A 73 -9.66 2.57 5.77
CA ALA A 73 -10.70 2.81 4.78
C ALA A 73 -12.02 3.24 5.43
N ARG A 74 -12.48 2.53 6.47
CA ARG A 74 -13.70 2.87 7.21
C ARG A 74 -13.63 4.22 7.90
N HIS A 75 -12.49 4.54 8.52
CA HIS A 75 -12.32 5.83 9.20
C HIS A 75 -12.57 7.01 8.25
N ILE A 76 -12.01 6.96 7.05
CA ILE A 76 -12.13 8.02 6.04
C ILE A 76 -13.51 7.99 5.37
N SER A 77 -14.01 6.82 5.00
CA SER A 77 -15.33 6.70 4.35
C SER A 77 -16.45 7.21 5.26
N ILE A 78 -16.45 6.82 6.54
CA ILE A 78 -17.44 7.32 7.52
C ILE A 78 -17.32 8.83 7.72
N LYS A 79 -16.06 9.34 7.83
CA LYS A 79 -15.83 10.75 8.08
C LYS A 79 -16.32 11.64 6.95
N TYR A 80 -16.10 11.25 5.71
CA TYR A 80 -16.37 12.09 4.54
C TYR A 80 -17.59 11.67 3.72
N GLY A 81 -18.15 10.47 3.94
CA GLY A 81 -19.28 9.95 3.17
C GLY A 81 -18.94 9.69 1.70
N ILE A 82 -17.69 9.33 1.41
CA ILE A 82 -17.16 9.08 0.06
C ILE A 82 -16.55 7.68 0.01
N ASP A 83 -16.62 7.05 -1.15
CA ASP A 83 -15.95 5.80 -1.41
C ASP A 83 -14.43 5.93 -1.15
N CYS A 84 -13.91 4.99 -0.43
CA CYS A 84 -12.55 5.03 0.05
C CYS A 84 -11.91 3.65 0.04
N PHE A 85 -10.68 3.56 -0.41
CA PHE A 85 -9.89 2.36 -0.18
C PHE A 85 -8.62 2.66 0.59
N SER A 86 -8.09 1.64 1.20
CA SER A 86 -6.80 1.66 1.87
C SER A 86 -6.04 0.38 1.57
N ASP A 87 -4.73 0.40 1.70
CA ASP A 87 -3.91 -0.80 1.71
C ASP A 87 -3.14 -0.93 3.03
N ASP A 88 -2.91 -2.16 3.45
CA ASP A 88 -1.80 -2.47 4.33
C ASP A 88 -0.93 -3.56 3.71
N SER A 89 0.38 -3.45 3.92
CA SER A 89 1.35 -4.25 3.19
C SER A 89 2.58 -4.49 4.03
N GLY A 90 3.18 -5.64 3.85
CA GLY A 90 4.43 -5.95 4.53
C GLY A 90 5.19 -7.09 3.89
N LEU A 91 6.40 -7.24 4.38
CA LEU A 91 7.31 -8.35 4.11
C LEU A 91 7.08 -9.42 5.17
N GLU A 92 6.96 -10.67 4.75
CA GLU A 92 6.96 -11.85 5.62
C GLU A 92 8.17 -12.71 5.25
N VAL A 93 8.97 -13.08 6.25
CA VAL A 93 10.17 -13.92 6.08
C VAL A 93 9.93 -15.26 6.74
N ASP A 94 10.05 -16.34 5.98
CA ASP A 94 9.61 -17.68 6.42
C ASP A 94 10.41 -18.17 7.65
N CYS A 95 11.72 -17.94 7.70
CA CYS A 95 12.55 -18.34 8.84
C CYS A 95 12.36 -17.48 10.11
N LEU A 96 11.51 -16.47 10.04
CA LEU A 96 11.11 -15.63 11.17
C LEU A 96 9.60 -15.75 11.45
N ASP A 97 8.97 -16.87 11.08
CA ASP A 97 7.55 -17.14 11.29
C ASP A 97 6.63 -16.01 10.78
N GLY A 98 7.05 -15.37 9.67
CA GLY A 98 6.31 -14.27 9.01
C GLY A 98 6.65 -12.87 9.51
N GLU A 99 7.57 -12.70 10.47
CA GLU A 99 8.06 -11.35 10.78
C GLU A 99 8.81 -10.74 9.56
N PRO A 100 8.77 -9.42 9.38
CA PRO A 100 8.12 -8.37 10.19
C PRO A 100 6.60 -8.25 10.00
N GLY A 101 5.99 -8.80 8.96
CA GLY A 101 4.54 -8.78 8.75
C GLY A 101 3.95 -7.37 8.83
N ILE A 102 2.90 -7.17 9.61
CA ILE A 102 2.25 -5.87 9.84
C ILE A 102 3.16 -4.82 10.51
N PHE A 103 4.31 -5.24 11.05
CA PHE A 103 5.30 -4.36 11.65
C PHE A 103 6.38 -3.90 10.65
N SER A 104 6.26 -4.21 9.36
CA SER A 104 7.28 -3.94 8.34
C SER A 104 7.79 -2.50 8.34
N ALA A 105 6.92 -1.51 8.48
CA ALA A 105 7.31 -0.10 8.48
C ALA A 105 8.03 0.35 9.76
N ARG A 106 7.93 -0.41 10.86
CA ARG A 106 8.39 -0.04 12.21
C ARG A 106 9.20 -1.14 12.90
N TYR A 107 9.79 -2.05 12.13
CA TYR A 107 10.40 -3.28 12.62
C TYR A 107 11.59 -3.04 13.55
N ALA A 108 12.42 -2.03 13.26
CA ALA A 108 13.51 -1.61 14.11
C ALA A 108 13.10 -0.56 15.19
N GLY A 109 11.79 -0.33 15.37
CA GLY A 109 11.28 0.61 16.37
C GLY A 109 11.23 2.06 15.89
N LYS A 110 11.22 2.99 16.85
CA LYS A 110 11.16 4.44 16.60
C LYS A 110 12.53 5.08 16.75
N PRO A 111 12.85 6.17 16.00
CA PRO A 111 12.05 6.72 14.89
C PRO A 111 12.01 5.78 13.69
N TYR A 112 10.92 5.77 12.96
CA TYR A 112 10.74 4.90 11.79
C TYR A 112 11.79 5.21 10.72
N ASN A 113 12.53 4.18 10.30
CA ASN A 113 13.62 4.32 9.34
C ASN A 113 13.78 3.03 8.53
N SER A 114 13.58 3.12 7.22
CA SER A 114 13.67 1.96 6.33
C SER A 114 15.04 1.29 6.34
N GLU A 115 16.12 2.06 6.39
CA GLU A 115 17.48 1.52 6.42
C GLU A 115 17.75 0.73 7.71
N LYS A 116 17.31 1.26 8.85
CA LYS A 116 17.40 0.55 10.14
C LYS A 116 16.55 -0.73 10.14
N ASN A 117 15.36 -0.70 9.52
CA ASN A 117 14.52 -1.88 9.39
C ASN A 117 15.19 -2.97 8.56
N ILE A 118 15.87 -2.58 7.46
CA ILE A 118 16.66 -3.50 6.63
C ILE A 118 17.82 -4.10 7.42
N ASP A 119 18.61 -3.27 8.10
CA ASP A 119 19.78 -3.72 8.88
C ASP A 119 19.34 -4.69 9.97
N PHE A 120 18.29 -4.36 10.69
CA PHE A 120 17.73 -5.20 11.75
C PHE A 120 17.25 -6.56 11.20
N LEU A 121 16.56 -6.56 10.05
CA LEU A 121 16.14 -7.81 9.40
C LEU A 121 17.34 -8.65 8.97
N LEU A 122 18.32 -8.05 8.29
CA LEU A 122 19.52 -8.75 7.80
C LEU A 122 20.34 -9.35 8.95
N ASP A 123 20.45 -8.67 10.08
CA ASP A 123 21.10 -9.19 11.27
C ASP A 123 20.36 -10.39 11.86
N LYS A 124 19.03 -10.29 11.98
CA LYS A 124 18.20 -11.41 12.49
C LYS A 124 18.36 -12.69 11.67
N ILE A 125 18.50 -12.58 10.35
CA ILE A 125 18.56 -13.75 9.46
C ILE A 125 19.98 -14.09 8.98
N LYS A 126 21.02 -13.48 9.59
CA LYS A 126 22.41 -13.65 9.14
C LYS A 126 22.88 -15.11 9.15
N SER A 127 22.43 -15.89 10.13
CA SER A 127 22.76 -17.31 10.30
C SER A 127 21.75 -18.26 9.67
N SER A 128 20.67 -17.74 9.10
CA SER A 128 19.63 -18.57 8.50
C SER A 128 20.06 -19.14 7.15
N LYS A 129 19.78 -20.43 6.97
CA LYS A 129 19.99 -21.12 5.67
C LYS A 129 18.86 -20.78 4.67
N SER A 130 17.64 -20.60 5.15
CA SER A 130 16.52 -20.16 4.33
C SER A 130 16.40 -18.64 4.36
N ARG A 131 16.19 -18.06 3.21
CA ARG A 131 15.96 -16.63 3.00
C ARG A 131 14.66 -16.39 2.24
N ASP A 132 13.80 -17.41 2.18
CA ASP A 132 12.52 -17.33 1.50
C ASP A 132 11.61 -16.33 2.21
N ALA A 133 10.94 -15.52 1.41
CA ALA A 133 10.12 -14.43 1.89
C ALA A 133 9.00 -14.13 0.90
N SER A 134 8.00 -13.39 1.35
CA SER A 134 6.97 -12.88 0.47
C SER A 134 6.57 -11.47 0.86
N PHE A 135 6.31 -10.62 -0.14
CA PHE A 135 5.54 -9.41 0.08
C PHE A 135 4.05 -9.69 -0.05
N LYS A 136 3.26 -9.12 0.86
CA LYS A 136 1.80 -9.15 0.81
C LYS A 136 1.22 -7.75 0.83
N THR A 137 0.07 -7.60 0.18
CA THR A 137 -0.79 -6.41 0.26
C THR A 137 -2.23 -6.88 0.40
N CYS A 138 -2.95 -6.26 1.30
CA CYS A 138 -4.40 -6.31 1.37
C CYS A 138 -4.93 -4.89 1.09
N ILE A 139 -5.75 -4.75 0.06
CA ILE A 139 -6.54 -3.54 -0.23
C ILE A 139 -7.97 -3.79 0.23
N VAL A 140 -8.52 -2.85 0.98
CA VAL A 140 -9.94 -2.84 1.37
C VAL A 140 -10.59 -1.59 0.77
N LEU A 141 -11.62 -1.80 -0.05
CA LEU A 141 -12.47 -0.75 -0.61
C LEU A 141 -13.80 -0.72 0.15
N ILE A 142 -14.21 0.46 0.58
CA ILE A 142 -15.58 0.75 1.03
C ILE A 142 -16.28 1.47 -0.11
N HIS A 143 -17.27 0.81 -0.70
CA HIS A 143 -18.08 1.32 -1.81
C HIS A 143 -19.56 1.13 -1.51
N ASN A 144 -20.34 2.20 -1.50
CA ASN A 144 -21.76 2.18 -1.12
C ASN A 144 -22.02 1.50 0.25
N ASN A 145 -21.13 1.68 1.22
CA ASN A 145 -21.09 1.03 2.53
C ASN A 145 -20.77 -0.47 2.50
N ASP A 146 -20.59 -1.06 1.34
CA ASP A 146 -20.12 -2.44 1.17
C ASP A 146 -18.60 -2.52 1.21
N GLU A 147 -18.11 -3.64 1.68
CA GLU A 147 -16.68 -3.93 1.77
C GLU A 147 -16.24 -4.89 0.67
N LYS A 148 -15.15 -4.55 -0.02
CA LYS A 148 -14.50 -5.43 -1.00
C LYS A 148 -13.02 -5.53 -0.70
N ILE A 149 -12.48 -6.75 -0.82
CA ILE A 149 -11.09 -7.09 -0.45
C ILE A 149 -10.34 -7.53 -1.70
N PHE A 150 -9.12 -7.01 -1.86
CA PHE A 150 -8.24 -7.38 -2.96
C PHE A 150 -6.84 -7.65 -2.42
N GLU A 151 -6.38 -8.89 -2.57
CA GLU A 151 -5.09 -9.32 -2.06
C GLU A 151 -4.10 -9.55 -3.19
N GLY A 152 -2.84 -9.24 -2.92
CA GLY A 152 -1.72 -9.58 -3.75
C GLY A 152 -0.55 -10.11 -2.93
N LYS A 153 0.11 -11.13 -3.48
CA LYS A 153 1.30 -11.76 -2.88
C LYS A 153 2.34 -11.99 -3.97
N VAL A 154 3.60 -11.75 -3.65
CA VAL A 154 4.74 -12.14 -4.47
C VAL A 154 5.75 -12.85 -3.59
N GLN A 155 6.15 -14.02 -4.02
CA GLN A 155 7.21 -14.80 -3.38
C GLN A 155 8.58 -14.37 -3.89
N GLY A 156 9.60 -14.52 -3.07
CA GLY A 156 10.97 -14.20 -3.41
C GLY A 156 11.94 -14.59 -2.30
N GLN A 157 13.10 -13.96 -2.31
CA GLN A 157 14.16 -14.20 -1.33
C GLN A 157 14.77 -12.90 -0.85
N ILE A 158 15.21 -12.90 0.40
CA ILE A 158 16.00 -11.80 0.96
C ILE A 158 17.45 -11.95 0.52
N LEU A 159 17.99 -10.94 -0.12
CA LEU A 159 19.41 -10.86 -0.50
C LEU A 159 20.32 -10.68 0.74
N PHE A 160 21.58 -11.06 0.60
CA PHE A 160 22.58 -10.89 1.66
C PHE A 160 22.99 -9.43 1.86
N LYS A 161 22.84 -8.61 0.83
CA LYS A 161 23.15 -7.17 0.84
C LYS A 161 22.18 -6.42 -0.08
N ARG A 162 22.11 -5.10 0.12
CA ARG A 162 21.31 -4.23 -0.74
C ARG A 162 21.80 -4.25 -2.17
N LYS A 163 20.85 -4.27 -3.11
CA LYS A 163 21.07 -4.10 -4.56
C LYS A 163 20.05 -3.12 -5.11
N GLY A 164 20.50 -2.17 -5.92
CA GLY A 164 19.67 -1.12 -6.48
C GLY A 164 19.35 0.01 -5.51
N VAL A 165 18.73 1.07 -6.03
CA VAL A 165 18.45 2.31 -5.31
C VAL A 165 17.03 2.83 -5.53
N LYS A 166 16.25 2.10 -6.35
CA LYS A 166 14.85 2.47 -6.64
C LYS A 166 13.90 1.91 -5.59
N GLY A 167 12.64 2.39 -5.62
CA GLY A 167 11.61 1.89 -4.73
C GLY A 167 11.75 2.37 -3.29
N PHE A 168 11.25 1.60 -2.35
CA PHE A 168 11.23 1.94 -0.92
C PHE A 168 11.14 0.69 -0.02
N GLY A 169 11.30 0.90 1.28
CA GLY A 169 11.22 -0.18 2.25
C GLY A 169 12.27 -1.25 1.99
N TYR A 170 11.85 -2.50 1.89
CA TYR A 170 12.74 -3.64 1.70
C TYR A 170 13.05 -3.98 0.22
N ASP A 171 12.70 -3.11 -0.73
CA ASP A 171 12.89 -3.37 -2.16
C ASP A 171 14.33 -3.70 -2.54
N SER A 172 15.31 -3.05 -1.90
CA SER A 172 16.74 -3.25 -2.18
C SER A 172 17.29 -4.59 -1.71
N ILE A 173 16.56 -5.30 -0.85
CA ILE A 173 16.97 -6.63 -0.36
C ILE A 173 16.00 -7.73 -0.77
N PHE A 174 14.95 -7.45 -1.54
CA PHE A 174 13.99 -8.44 -1.98
C PHE A 174 14.14 -8.76 -3.47
N ARG A 175 14.46 -10.00 -3.77
CA ARG A 175 14.51 -10.55 -5.14
C ARG A 175 13.28 -11.40 -5.38
N PRO A 176 12.35 -11.01 -6.28
CA PRO A 176 11.17 -11.81 -6.58
C PRO A 176 11.54 -13.12 -7.25
N LYS A 177 10.75 -14.15 -7.02
CA LYS A 177 10.94 -15.49 -7.61
C LYS A 177 10.89 -15.39 -9.13
N GLY A 178 11.89 -16.00 -9.79
CA GLY A 178 12.02 -15.99 -11.26
C GLY A 178 12.74 -14.75 -11.83
N PHE A 179 13.30 -13.91 -10.95
CA PHE A 179 14.09 -12.72 -11.35
C PHE A 179 15.49 -12.78 -10.75
N GLU A 180 16.46 -12.24 -11.47
CA GLU A 180 17.84 -12.09 -10.98
C GLU A 180 18.04 -10.75 -10.21
N SER A 181 17.21 -9.75 -10.50
CA SER A 181 17.29 -8.41 -9.93
C SER A 181 16.38 -8.27 -8.71
N SER A 182 16.78 -7.41 -7.78
CA SER A 182 15.92 -6.93 -6.69
C SER A 182 14.82 -6.01 -7.21
N PHE A 183 13.80 -5.74 -6.40
CA PHE A 183 12.81 -4.71 -6.75
C PHE A 183 13.41 -3.31 -6.90
N ALA A 184 14.52 -3.02 -6.24
CA ALA A 184 15.18 -1.72 -6.35
C ALA A 184 16.10 -1.57 -7.58
N GLU A 185 16.32 -2.64 -8.33
CA GLU A 185 17.08 -2.60 -9.59
C GLU A 185 16.19 -2.39 -10.81
N ILE A 186 14.93 -2.82 -10.75
CA ILE A 186 13.99 -2.73 -11.88
C ILE A 186 13.23 -1.39 -11.90
N SER A 187 12.62 -1.08 -13.01
CA SER A 187 11.78 0.13 -13.15
C SER A 187 10.47 -0.01 -12.36
N LEU A 188 9.85 1.13 -12.01
CA LEU A 188 8.52 1.14 -11.37
C LEU A 188 7.48 0.40 -12.24
N ALA A 189 7.54 0.59 -13.55
CA ALA A 189 6.61 -0.06 -14.48
C ALA A 189 6.78 -1.59 -14.49
N GLU A 190 8.01 -2.10 -14.42
CA GLU A 190 8.30 -3.53 -14.30
C GLU A 190 7.87 -4.07 -12.94
N LYS A 191 8.25 -3.39 -11.85
CA LYS A 191 7.84 -3.74 -10.49
C LYS A 191 6.32 -3.84 -10.39
N ASN A 192 5.61 -2.88 -10.93
CA ASN A 192 4.15 -2.84 -10.89
C ASN A 192 3.49 -4.05 -11.57
N LYS A 193 4.09 -4.62 -12.61
CA LYS A 193 3.55 -5.82 -13.28
C LYS A 193 3.57 -7.05 -12.39
N ILE A 194 4.54 -7.16 -11.49
CA ILE A 194 4.81 -8.39 -10.73
C ILE A 194 4.65 -8.25 -9.22
N SER A 195 4.60 -7.03 -8.68
CA SER A 195 4.57 -6.79 -7.24
C SER A 195 3.23 -7.16 -6.60
N HIS A 196 3.27 -7.43 -5.30
CA HIS A 196 2.12 -7.64 -4.44
C HIS A 196 1.06 -6.54 -4.60
N ARG A 197 1.47 -5.25 -4.52
CA ARG A 197 0.57 -4.11 -4.68
C ARG A 197 0.04 -4.02 -6.11
N GLY A 198 0.86 -4.23 -7.13
CA GLY A 198 0.42 -4.25 -8.52
C GLY A 198 -0.64 -5.35 -8.78
N ILE A 199 -0.47 -6.54 -8.18
CA ILE A 199 -1.45 -7.64 -8.27
C ILE A 199 -2.78 -7.23 -7.63
N ALA A 200 -2.74 -6.70 -6.38
CA ALA A 200 -3.93 -6.27 -5.67
C ALA A 200 -4.65 -5.12 -6.38
N THR A 201 -3.88 -4.13 -6.88
CA THR A 201 -4.41 -2.97 -7.60
C THR A 201 -5.12 -3.36 -8.88
N ARG A 202 -4.59 -4.30 -9.68
CA ARG A 202 -5.28 -4.78 -10.88
C ARG A 202 -6.63 -5.42 -10.57
N LYS A 203 -6.74 -6.13 -9.45
CA LYS A 203 -8.03 -6.70 -8.99
C LYS A 203 -9.01 -5.58 -8.59
N LEU A 204 -8.54 -4.57 -7.84
CA LEU A 204 -9.32 -3.38 -7.50
C LEU A 204 -9.80 -2.67 -8.77
N VAL A 205 -8.91 -2.36 -9.71
CA VAL A 205 -9.26 -1.66 -10.96
C VAL A 205 -10.28 -2.43 -11.79
N LYS A 206 -10.12 -3.76 -11.91
CA LYS A 206 -11.12 -4.60 -12.57
C LYS A 206 -12.50 -4.48 -11.92
N TYR A 207 -12.55 -4.43 -10.58
CA TYR A 207 -13.80 -4.22 -9.86
C TYR A 207 -14.37 -2.82 -10.13
N LEU A 208 -13.53 -1.78 -10.07
CA LEU A 208 -13.94 -0.39 -10.32
C LEU A 208 -14.56 -0.23 -11.72
N ILE A 209 -13.90 -0.74 -12.76
CA ILE A 209 -14.40 -0.67 -14.14
C ILE A 209 -15.76 -1.33 -14.29
N ASN A 210 -16.05 -2.40 -13.56
CA ASN A 210 -17.29 -3.16 -13.69
C ASN A 210 -18.44 -2.63 -12.83
N ASN A 211 -18.18 -1.79 -11.83
CA ASN A 211 -19.15 -1.41 -10.81
C ASN A 211 -19.29 0.11 -10.60
N PHE A 212 -18.40 0.90 -11.18
CA PHE A 212 -18.44 2.35 -11.12
C PHE A 212 -18.88 2.88 -12.48
N HIS A 213 -20.18 3.18 -12.62
CA HIS A 213 -20.80 3.76 -13.81
C HIS A 213 -21.43 5.11 -13.49
#